data_0a9effa7972916efe3572454142e60cc
#
_entry.id   0a9effa7972916efe3572454142e60cc
#
_cell.length_a   1.000
_cell.length_b   1.000
_cell.length_c   1.000
_cell.angle_alpha   90.00
_cell.angle_beta   90.00
_cell.angle_gamma   90.00
#
_symmetry.space_group_name_H-M   'P 1'
#
loop_
_entity.id
_entity.type
_entity.pdbx_description
1 polymer ?
#
loop_
_entity_poly.entity_id
_entity_poly.type
_entity_poly.pdbx_seq_one_letter_code
_entity_poly.pdbx_strand_id
1 'polypeptide(L)'
;NAKEVDWNLGPGLEIQDDRTIKVVDPETAYIEFDADGCHVENLYLDIAVPGWTSSSWRTSTGPYLAIKVLATDEANSSFFELPSYNYCGGMESSKYVRLHLSGASHKMRVLIQEESGFSFDFRGASINVMRPFCFELIRFGIAALSVCALLAFRPSSSLYRTRLFPIRPVVIGCIVALMTVEVAGSVVVSRLSGVVDNPANGPTISGPVAVDFNQYNHLADAFLSGKVSLDLPVSAVLSDMENPYDTS
;
A
#
# COMPACT_ATOMS: atom_id res chain seq x y z
N ASN A 1 23.94 -9.49 -6.35
CA ASN A 1 24.50 -8.35 -7.10
C ASN A 1 23.41 -7.82 -8.05
N ALA A 2 23.25 -6.49 -8.10
CA ALA A 2 22.34 -5.85 -9.04
C ALA A 2 22.74 -6.20 -10.48
N LYS A 3 21.75 -6.56 -11.31
CA LYS A 3 21.95 -6.89 -12.71
C LYS A 3 20.88 -6.17 -13.52
N GLU A 4 21.32 -5.43 -14.55
CA GLU A 4 20.41 -4.91 -15.57
C GLU A 4 19.84 -6.09 -16.37
N VAL A 5 18.57 -6.02 -16.71
CA VAL A 5 17.86 -7.09 -17.43
C VAL A 5 17.45 -6.62 -18.80
N ASP A 6 17.61 -7.50 -19.77
CA ASP A 6 17.09 -7.28 -21.11
C ASP A 6 15.56 -7.32 -21.08
N TRP A 7 14.94 -6.48 -21.87
CA TRP A 7 13.50 -6.34 -21.91
C TRP A 7 12.93 -6.26 -23.32
N ASN A 8 11.73 -6.77 -23.48
CA ASN A 8 10.97 -6.72 -24.73
C ASN A 8 9.55 -6.25 -24.44
N LEU A 9 8.98 -5.50 -25.39
CA LEU A 9 7.60 -5.03 -25.30
C LEU A 9 6.63 -6.08 -25.82
N GLY A 10 5.51 -6.22 -25.14
CA GLY A 10 4.35 -6.95 -25.63
C GLY A 10 3.63 -6.19 -26.75
N PRO A 11 2.75 -6.87 -27.48
CA PRO A 11 2.08 -6.29 -28.66
C PRO A 11 1.14 -5.13 -28.33
N GLY A 12 0.70 -5.00 -27.07
CA GLY A 12 -0.14 -3.89 -26.60
C GLY A 12 0.60 -2.60 -26.28
N LEU A 13 1.94 -2.58 -26.46
CA LEU A 13 2.78 -1.41 -26.19
C LEU A 13 3.48 -0.97 -27.47
N GLU A 14 3.50 0.33 -27.73
CA GLU A 14 4.16 0.93 -28.90
C GLU A 14 5.15 2.01 -28.45
N ILE A 15 6.37 1.97 -29.02
CA ILE A 15 7.38 3.00 -28.78
C ILE A 15 7.03 4.21 -29.64
N GLN A 16 6.80 5.36 -29.02
CA GLN A 16 6.57 6.62 -29.75
C GLN A 16 7.86 7.38 -30.01
N ASP A 17 8.74 7.48 -28.97
CA ASP A 17 10.03 8.13 -29.01
C ASP A 17 11.05 7.24 -28.29
N ASP A 18 12.32 7.62 -28.26
CA ASP A 18 13.43 6.83 -27.69
C ASP A 18 13.15 6.14 -26.33
N ARG A 19 12.21 6.68 -25.54
CA ARG A 19 11.88 6.18 -24.18
C ARG A 19 10.40 6.18 -23.85
N THR A 20 9.60 6.87 -24.65
CA THR A 20 8.16 7.00 -24.39
C THR A 20 7.42 5.83 -25.01
N ILE A 21 6.72 5.10 -24.17
CA ILE A 21 5.91 3.95 -24.52
C ILE A 21 4.44 4.32 -24.35
N LYS A 22 3.62 3.95 -25.32
CA LYS A 22 2.18 4.15 -25.30
C LYS A 22 1.44 2.83 -25.21
N VAL A 23 0.42 2.79 -24.39
CA VAL A 23 -0.52 1.67 -24.32
C VAL A 23 -1.49 1.77 -25.51
N VAL A 24 -1.48 0.76 -26.37
CA VAL A 24 -2.37 0.62 -27.52
C VAL A 24 -3.51 -0.32 -27.19
N ASP A 25 -3.17 -1.47 -26.62
CA ASP A 25 -4.13 -2.50 -26.19
C ASP A 25 -3.85 -2.90 -24.74
N PRO A 26 -4.73 -2.52 -23.79
CA PRO A 26 -4.54 -2.84 -22.37
C PRO A 26 -4.44 -4.33 -22.03
N GLU A 27 -5.08 -5.20 -22.80
CA GLU A 27 -5.10 -6.64 -22.54
C GLU A 27 -3.74 -7.30 -22.81
N THR A 28 -2.98 -6.73 -23.73
CA THR A 28 -1.67 -7.26 -24.16
C THR A 28 -0.52 -6.30 -23.86
N ALA A 29 -0.76 -5.26 -23.02
CA ALA A 29 0.23 -4.28 -22.60
C ALA A 29 1.13 -4.84 -21.49
N TYR A 30 2.29 -5.41 -21.86
CA TYR A 30 3.27 -5.89 -20.89
C TYR A 30 4.71 -5.62 -21.34
N ILE A 31 5.62 -5.59 -20.38
CA ILE A 31 7.07 -5.59 -20.59
C ILE A 31 7.58 -6.93 -20.08
N GLU A 32 8.24 -7.71 -20.95
CA GLU A 32 8.85 -8.99 -20.59
C GLU A 32 10.33 -8.82 -20.31
N PHE A 33 10.81 -9.42 -19.24
CA PHE A 33 12.19 -9.40 -18.76
C PHE A 33 12.75 -10.80 -18.73
N ASP A 34 14.01 -10.94 -19.14
CA ASP A 34 14.76 -12.19 -19.02
C ASP A 34 15.62 -12.16 -17.75
N ALA A 35 15.32 -13.06 -16.81
CA ALA A 35 16.04 -13.17 -15.55
C ALA A 35 17.22 -14.16 -15.61
N ASP A 36 17.45 -14.82 -16.77
CA ASP A 36 18.57 -15.75 -17.02
C ASP A 36 18.72 -16.87 -15.96
N GLY A 37 17.63 -17.34 -15.38
CA GLY A 37 17.68 -18.35 -14.32
C GLY A 37 18.33 -17.86 -13.03
N CYS A 38 18.25 -16.58 -12.75
CA CYS A 38 18.73 -16.00 -11.49
C CYS A 38 17.67 -16.07 -10.38
N HIS A 39 18.13 -16.13 -9.14
CA HIS A 39 17.26 -15.88 -7.98
C HIS A 39 16.94 -14.39 -7.92
N VAL A 40 15.65 -14.04 -7.94
CA VAL A 40 15.17 -12.65 -7.95
C VAL A 40 14.42 -12.32 -6.66
N GLU A 41 14.97 -11.40 -5.87
CA GLU A 41 14.34 -10.89 -4.65
C GLU A 41 13.52 -9.62 -4.91
N ASN A 42 13.96 -8.80 -5.85
CA ASN A 42 13.25 -7.60 -6.25
C ASN A 42 13.52 -7.25 -7.71
N LEU A 43 12.53 -6.60 -8.32
CA LEU A 43 12.61 -5.97 -9.63
C LEU A 43 12.57 -4.45 -9.42
N TYR A 44 13.64 -3.77 -9.81
CA TYR A 44 13.67 -2.31 -9.86
C TYR A 44 13.18 -1.86 -11.23
N LEU A 45 12.17 -0.98 -11.23
CA LEU A 45 11.57 -0.40 -12.42
C LEU A 45 11.80 1.10 -12.41
N ASP A 46 12.40 1.65 -13.45
CA ASP A 46 12.51 3.10 -13.63
C ASP A 46 11.50 3.60 -14.66
N ILE A 47 10.29 3.84 -14.19
CA ILE A 47 9.19 4.37 -14.98
C ILE A 47 8.95 5.81 -14.57
N ALA A 48 8.86 6.71 -15.53
CA ALA A 48 8.45 8.09 -15.34
C ALA A 48 7.17 8.36 -16.13
N VAL A 49 6.21 9.00 -15.49
CA VAL A 49 4.99 9.43 -16.17
C VAL A 49 5.02 10.94 -16.29
N PRO A 50 4.82 11.50 -17.49
CA PRO A 50 4.79 12.93 -17.71
C PRO A 50 3.80 13.63 -16.76
N GLY A 51 4.24 14.69 -16.09
CA GLY A 51 3.43 15.42 -15.12
C GLY A 51 3.45 14.85 -13.69
N TRP A 52 4.03 13.68 -13.46
CA TRP A 52 4.21 13.15 -12.10
C TRP A 52 5.52 13.63 -11.50
N THR A 53 5.44 14.27 -10.34
CA THR A 53 6.62 14.79 -9.65
C THR A 53 6.99 13.88 -8.47
N SER A 54 8.28 13.58 -8.35
CA SER A 54 8.81 12.90 -7.16
C SER A 54 8.67 13.81 -5.95
N SER A 55 7.98 13.36 -4.92
CA SER A 55 7.77 14.12 -3.69
C SER A 55 8.62 13.63 -2.53
N SER A 56 8.80 12.33 -2.36
CA SER A 56 9.61 11.77 -1.28
C SER A 56 9.89 10.27 -1.47
N TRP A 57 10.72 9.72 -0.56
CA TRP A 57 11.02 8.29 -0.54
C TRP A 57 9.79 7.40 -0.31
N ARG A 58 8.82 7.84 0.50
CA ARG A 58 7.71 6.99 0.95
C ARG A 58 6.32 7.61 0.86
N THR A 59 6.23 8.88 0.60
CA THR A 59 4.95 9.56 0.51
C THR A 59 4.75 10.15 -0.87
N SER A 60 3.65 9.83 -1.49
CA SER A 60 3.21 10.46 -2.73
C SER A 60 1.74 10.82 -2.59
N THR A 61 1.41 12.02 -3.02
CA THR A 61 0.03 12.48 -3.20
C THR A 61 -0.40 12.41 -4.66
N GLY A 62 0.49 11.92 -5.52
CA GLY A 62 0.25 11.81 -6.95
C GLY A 62 -0.49 10.53 -7.34
N PRO A 63 -0.91 10.45 -8.60
CA PRO A 63 -1.51 9.26 -9.16
C PRO A 63 -0.53 8.08 -9.13
N TYR A 64 -1.05 6.88 -9.27
CA TYR A 64 -0.29 5.65 -9.34
C TYR A 64 -0.59 4.91 -10.64
N LEU A 65 0.38 4.15 -11.10
CA LEU A 65 0.28 3.23 -12.21
C LEU A 65 -0.03 1.84 -11.63
N ALA A 66 -1.13 1.25 -12.02
CA ALA A 66 -1.45 -0.11 -11.64
C ALA A 66 -0.64 -1.09 -12.49
N ILE A 67 0.18 -1.90 -11.84
CA ILE A 67 0.97 -2.94 -12.50
C ILE A 67 0.69 -4.31 -11.89
N LYS A 68 0.78 -5.33 -12.71
CA LYS A 68 0.68 -6.72 -12.30
C LYS A 68 1.93 -7.47 -12.77
N VAL A 69 2.54 -8.20 -11.88
CA VAL A 69 3.73 -8.97 -12.22
C VAL A 69 3.37 -10.43 -12.39
N LEU A 70 3.77 -11.00 -13.51
CA LEU A 70 3.75 -12.42 -13.79
C LEU A 70 5.19 -12.92 -13.78
N ALA A 71 5.44 -14.08 -13.21
CA ALA A 71 6.77 -14.65 -13.17
C ALA A 71 6.73 -16.16 -13.44
N THR A 72 7.87 -16.72 -13.82
CA THR A 72 8.15 -18.15 -13.77
C THR A 72 9.17 -18.41 -12.67
N ASP A 73 9.12 -19.55 -12.01
CA ASP A 73 10.12 -19.96 -11.02
C ASP A 73 10.39 -21.48 -11.11
N GLU A 74 11.23 -22.00 -10.22
CA GLU A 74 11.55 -23.44 -10.20
C GLU A 74 10.33 -24.32 -9.92
N ALA A 75 9.34 -23.81 -9.17
CA ALA A 75 8.13 -24.53 -8.87
C ALA A 75 7.10 -24.42 -10.01
N ASN A 76 7.15 -23.36 -10.81
CA ASN A 76 6.17 -23.04 -11.83
C ASN A 76 6.87 -22.68 -13.16
N SER A 77 6.86 -23.58 -14.11
CA SER A 77 7.43 -23.37 -15.45
C SER A 77 6.57 -22.44 -16.32
N SER A 78 5.29 -22.25 -16.00
CA SER A 78 4.38 -21.31 -16.66
C SER A 78 4.26 -20.03 -15.85
N PHE A 79 3.86 -18.95 -16.50
CA PHE A 79 3.62 -17.69 -15.81
C PHE A 79 2.52 -17.83 -14.77
N PHE A 80 2.80 -17.39 -13.55
CA PHE A 80 1.81 -17.25 -12.48
C PHE A 80 1.76 -15.80 -12.00
N GLU A 81 0.59 -15.42 -11.47
CA GLU A 81 0.34 -14.07 -11.00
C GLU A 81 0.90 -13.82 -9.61
N LEU A 82 1.59 -12.72 -9.46
CA LEU A 82 1.95 -12.13 -8.18
C LEU A 82 0.91 -11.05 -7.78
N PRO A 83 0.83 -10.68 -6.49
CA PRO A 83 -0.08 -9.63 -6.06
C PRO A 83 0.08 -8.35 -6.88
N SER A 84 -1.03 -7.70 -7.23
CA SER A 84 -1.02 -6.43 -7.94
C SER A 84 -0.29 -5.36 -7.13
N TYR A 85 0.42 -4.49 -7.84
CA TYR A 85 1.26 -3.47 -7.26
C TYR A 85 0.93 -2.10 -7.82
N ASN A 86 0.81 -1.11 -6.93
CA ASN A 86 0.59 0.28 -7.32
C ASN A 86 1.94 0.99 -7.38
N TYR A 87 2.40 1.27 -8.59
CA TYR A 87 3.62 2.02 -8.82
C TYR A 87 3.34 3.52 -8.71
N CYS A 88 4.00 4.18 -7.78
CA CYS A 88 3.88 5.63 -7.57
C CYS A 88 5.16 6.30 -8.07
N GLY A 89 5.10 6.98 -9.21
CA GLY A 89 6.25 7.66 -9.79
C GLY A 89 6.87 8.74 -8.87
N GLY A 90 6.06 9.31 -7.96
CA GLY A 90 6.50 10.25 -6.94
C GLY A 90 7.12 9.63 -5.69
N MET A 91 7.18 8.31 -5.60
CA MET A 91 7.67 7.61 -4.42
C MET A 91 8.82 6.66 -4.78
N GLU A 92 10.03 7.01 -4.42
CA GLU A 92 11.23 6.26 -4.78
C GLU A 92 11.17 4.78 -4.34
N SER A 93 10.57 4.50 -3.19
CA SER A 93 10.44 3.13 -2.69
C SER A 93 9.52 2.25 -3.53
N SER A 94 8.61 2.82 -4.33
CA SER A 94 7.71 2.07 -5.20
C SER A 94 8.41 1.49 -6.42
N LYS A 95 9.57 2.02 -6.79
CA LYS A 95 10.39 1.48 -7.88
C LYS A 95 10.94 0.08 -7.58
N TYR A 96 10.97 -0.33 -6.31
CA TYR A 96 11.51 -1.61 -5.86
C TYR A 96 10.37 -2.59 -5.60
N VAL A 97 9.95 -3.32 -6.62
CA VAL A 97 8.90 -4.34 -6.51
C VAL A 97 9.51 -5.60 -5.90
N ARG A 98 9.06 -5.97 -4.70
CA ARG A 98 9.50 -7.21 -4.05
C ARG A 98 8.81 -8.41 -4.67
N LEU A 99 9.60 -9.41 -4.96
CA LEU A 99 9.13 -10.68 -5.51
C LEU A 99 9.39 -11.80 -4.51
N HIS A 100 8.44 -12.70 -4.39
CA HIS A 100 8.56 -13.90 -3.55
C HIS A 100 8.46 -15.12 -4.47
N LEU A 101 9.59 -15.52 -5.01
CA LEU A 101 9.70 -16.63 -5.96
C LEU A 101 10.33 -17.85 -5.30
N SER A 102 9.97 -19.04 -5.78
CA SER A 102 10.56 -20.30 -5.35
C SER A 102 11.78 -20.62 -6.21
N GLY A 103 12.96 -20.20 -5.76
CA GLY A 103 14.20 -20.47 -6.47
C GLY A 103 14.49 -19.49 -7.61
N ALA A 104 15.05 -19.99 -8.69
CA ALA A 104 15.47 -19.20 -9.84
C ALA A 104 14.27 -18.89 -10.77
N SER A 105 14.27 -17.68 -11.34
CA SER A 105 13.30 -17.25 -12.35
C SER A 105 13.96 -17.12 -13.71
N HIS A 106 13.26 -17.52 -14.77
CA HIS A 106 13.71 -17.33 -16.13
C HIS A 106 13.09 -16.12 -16.78
N LYS A 107 11.79 -15.98 -16.64
CA LYS A 107 11.05 -14.90 -17.30
C LYS A 107 10.08 -14.22 -16.34
N MET A 108 9.97 -12.91 -16.49
CA MET A 108 9.02 -12.08 -15.76
C MET A 108 8.30 -11.17 -16.76
N ARG A 109 7.04 -10.86 -16.48
CA ARG A 109 6.24 -9.89 -17.23
C ARG A 109 5.65 -8.87 -16.25
N VAL A 110 5.75 -7.62 -16.62
CA VAL A 110 5.05 -6.53 -15.93
C VAL A 110 3.93 -6.05 -16.83
N LEU A 111 2.70 -6.36 -16.48
CA LEU A 111 1.51 -5.89 -17.17
C LEU A 111 1.20 -4.48 -16.70
N ILE A 112 0.93 -3.61 -17.64
CA ILE A 112 0.51 -2.23 -17.41
C ILE A 112 -1.01 -2.18 -17.48
N GLN A 113 -1.67 -1.94 -16.36
CA GLN A 113 -3.13 -1.97 -16.23
C GLN A 113 -3.72 -0.56 -16.42
N GLU A 114 -3.38 0.07 -17.55
CA GLU A 114 -3.84 1.43 -17.87
C GLU A 114 -4.65 1.42 -19.18
N GLU A 115 -5.46 2.46 -19.37
CA GLU A 115 -6.30 2.58 -20.54
C GLU A 115 -5.50 2.83 -21.83
N SER A 116 -6.08 2.47 -22.96
CA SER A 116 -5.51 2.78 -24.28
C SER A 116 -5.30 4.29 -24.44
N GLY A 117 -4.11 4.66 -24.90
CA GLY A 117 -3.68 6.05 -25.04
C GLY A 117 -2.80 6.56 -23.90
N PHE A 118 -2.71 5.84 -22.78
CA PHE A 118 -1.78 6.18 -21.70
C PHE A 118 -0.34 6.09 -22.18
N SER A 119 0.50 7.06 -21.77
CA SER A 119 1.90 7.11 -22.16
C SER A 119 2.80 7.29 -20.94
N PHE A 120 3.93 6.59 -20.93
CA PHE A 120 4.93 6.65 -19.88
C PHE A 120 6.33 6.49 -20.46
N ASP A 121 7.34 7.02 -19.75
CA ASP A 121 8.73 6.83 -20.09
C ASP A 121 9.28 5.63 -19.34
N PHE A 122 9.80 4.65 -20.07
CA PHE A 122 10.52 3.50 -19.50
C PHE A 122 12.01 3.68 -19.69
N ARG A 123 12.75 3.77 -18.59
CA ARG A 123 14.18 4.03 -18.59
C ARG A 123 15.03 2.79 -18.40
N GLY A 124 14.40 1.71 -17.94
CA GLY A 124 15.06 0.43 -17.75
C GLY A 124 14.57 -0.31 -16.51
N ALA A 125 15.07 -1.52 -16.36
CA ALA A 125 14.81 -2.36 -15.21
C ALA A 125 16.08 -3.08 -14.76
N SER A 126 16.13 -3.41 -13.48
CA SER A 126 17.24 -4.18 -12.90
C SER A 126 16.73 -5.10 -11.82
N ILE A 127 17.34 -6.26 -11.67
CA ILE A 127 17.01 -7.21 -10.60
C ILE A 127 18.02 -7.11 -9.45
N ASN A 128 17.55 -7.46 -8.25
CA ASN A 128 18.37 -7.55 -7.04
C ASN A 128 19.12 -6.25 -6.71
N VAL A 129 18.45 -5.11 -6.95
CA VAL A 129 19.01 -3.79 -6.62
C VAL A 129 18.91 -3.58 -5.11
N MET A 130 20.03 -3.24 -4.49
CA MET A 130 20.06 -2.92 -3.06
C MET A 130 19.24 -1.66 -2.81
N ARG A 131 18.20 -1.79 -1.97
CA ARG A 131 17.41 -0.62 -1.57
C ARG A 131 18.28 0.29 -0.71
N PRO A 132 18.33 1.60 -1.01
CA PRO A 132 19.06 2.54 -0.18
C PRO A 132 18.48 2.55 1.23
N PHE A 133 19.39 2.63 2.22
CA PHE A 133 18.99 2.78 3.61
C PHE A 133 18.39 4.16 3.82
N CYS A 134 17.14 4.20 4.22
CA CYS A 134 16.44 5.43 4.55
C CYS A 134 16.16 5.48 6.06
N PHE A 135 16.81 6.42 6.74
CA PHE A 135 16.59 6.62 8.17
C PHE A 135 15.31 7.42 8.41
N GLU A 136 14.35 6.81 9.09
CA GLU A 136 13.10 7.45 9.46
C GLU A 136 13.10 7.87 10.92
N LEU A 137 13.22 9.17 11.13
CA LEU A 137 13.27 9.76 12.47
C LEU A 137 12.05 9.41 13.33
N ILE A 138 10.86 9.38 12.71
CA ILE A 138 9.61 9.07 13.42
C ILE A 138 9.60 7.62 13.91
N ARG A 139 9.95 6.67 13.05
CA ARG A 139 10.02 5.24 13.44
C ARG A 139 11.09 5.00 14.49
N PHE A 140 12.24 5.64 14.33
CA PHE A 140 13.30 5.58 15.33
C PHE A 140 12.83 6.16 16.66
N GLY A 141 12.14 7.31 16.63
CA GLY A 141 11.59 7.94 17.83
C GLY A 141 10.59 7.05 18.56
N ILE A 142 9.65 6.43 17.82
CA ILE A 142 8.69 5.48 18.38
C ILE A 142 9.38 4.27 18.99
N ALA A 143 10.36 3.68 18.29
CA ALA A 143 11.12 2.54 18.80
C ALA A 143 11.92 2.91 20.05
N ALA A 144 12.60 4.04 20.04
CA ALA A 144 13.38 4.53 21.20
C ALA A 144 12.45 4.81 22.39
N LEU A 145 11.31 5.46 22.18
CA LEU A 145 10.32 5.71 23.22
C LEU A 145 9.79 4.40 23.82
N SER A 146 9.51 3.42 22.97
CA SER A 146 9.03 2.10 23.41
C SER A 146 10.08 1.40 24.29
N VAL A 147 11.35 1.42 23.89
CA VAL A 147 12.45 0.86 24.69
C VAL A 147 12.61 1.63 26.00
N CYS A 148 12.57 2.95 25.99
CA CYS A 148 12.62 3.78 27.20
C CYS A 148 11.46 3.46 28.14
N ALA A 149 10.25 3.29 27.62
CA ALA A 149 9.08 2.90 28.41
C ALA A 149 9.28 1.52 29.04
N LEU A 150 9.72 0.52 28.29
CA LEU A 150 10.00 -0.82 28.80
C LEU A 150 11.07 -0.79 29.92
N LEU A 151 12.11 -0.01 29.77
CA LEU A 151 13.15 0.16 30.77
C LEU A 151 12.63 0.91 32.02
N ALA A 152 11.81 1.93 31.80
CA ALA A 152 11.22 2.72 32.90
C ALA A 152 10.22 1.90 33.73
N PHE A 153 9.45 1.03 33.11
CA PHE A 153 8.46 0.17 33.78
C PHE A 153 9.01 -1.19 34.22
N ARG A 154 10.31 -1.41 34.07
CA ARG A 154 10.94 -2.63 34.59
C ARG A 154 10.83 -2.68 36.12
N PRO A 155 10.58 -3.86 36.78
CA PRO A 155 10.42 -3.98 38.20
C PRO A 155 11.61 -3.48 39.06
N SER A 156 12.81 -3.42 38.47
CA SER A 156 14.01 -2.87 39.11
C SER A 156 14.15 -1.36 39.02
N SER A 157 13.32 -0.70 38.20
CA SER A 157 13.34 0.74 37.99
C SER A 157 12.84 1.51 39.19
N SER A 158 13.42 2.69 39.43
CA SER A 158 12.96 3.59 40.50
C SER A 158 11.54 4.10 40.22
N LEU A 159 11.19 4.28 38.92
CA LEU A 159 9.86 4.70 38.51
C LEU A 159 8.82 3.65 38.87
N TYR A 160 9.05 2.38 38.58
CA TYR A 160 8.16 1.28 38.93
C TYR A 160 7.99 1.11 40.44
N ARG A 161 9.04 1.39 41.23
CA ARG A 161 9.03 1.29 42.69
C ARG A 161 8.45 2.53 43.39
N THR A 162 8.15 3.58 42.66
CA THR A 162 7.57 4.80 43.24
C THR A 162 6.20 4.50 43.81
N ARG A 163 6.01 4.77 45.11
CA ARG A 163 4.71 4.62 45.74
C ARG A 163 3.79 5.76 45.31
N LEU A 164 2.68 5.42 44.69
CA LEU A 164 1.67 6.40 44.27
C LEU A 164 0.83 7.01 45.39
N PHE A 165 0.87 6.40 46.58
CA PHE A 165 0.13 6.90 47.74
C PHE A 165 1.04 7.50 48.82
N PRO A 166 0.69 8.63 49.39
CA PRO A 166 -0.45 9.50 49.06
C PRO A 166 -0.27 10.17 47.68
N ILE A 167 -1.37 10.34 46.95
CA ILE A 167 -1.36 10.94 45.61
C ILE A 167 -0.85 12.37 45.72
N ARG A 168 0.30 12.64 45.16
CA ARG A 168 0.88 13.98 45.12
C ARG A 168 0.34 14.75 43.92
N PRO A 169 0.12 16.07 44.00
CA PRO A 169 -0.37 16.85 42.87
C PRO A 169 0.54 16.73 41.61
N VAL A 170 1.84 16.53 41.80
CA VAL A 170 2.76 16.25 40.72
C VAL A 170 2.43 14.96 39.97
N VAL A 171 2.02 13.90 40.66
CA VAL A 171 1.64 12.63 40.04
C VAL A 171 0.37 12.80 39.21
N ILE A 172 -0.61 13.54 39.74
CA ILE A 172 -1.85 13.88 39.00
C ILE A 172 -1.47 14.68 37.73
N GLY A 173 -0.62 15.68 37.87
CA GLY A 173 -0.14 16.46 36.73
C GLY A 173 0.53 15.62 35.64
N CYS A 174 1.38 14.66 36.05
CA CYS A 174 2.01 13.74 35.09
C CYS A 174 1.00 12.83 34.39
N ILE A 175 0.01 12.31 35.10
CA ILE A 175 -1.05 11.46 34.50
C ILE A 175 -1.88 12.28 33.50
N VAL A 176 -2.32 13.48 33.90
CA VAL A 176 -3.08 14.37 33.01
C VAL A 176 -2.26 14.74 31.77
N ALA A 177 -0.99 15.07 31.93
CA ALA A 177 -0.09 15.37 30.81
C ALA A 177 0.03 14.17 29.86
N LEU A 178 0.23 12.97 30.39
CA LEU A 178 0.33 11.75 29.59
C LEU A 178 -0.95 11.50 28.80
N MET A 179 -2.11 11.57 29.45
CA MET A 179 -3.42 11.42 28.78
C MET A 179 -3.62 12.48 27.70
N THR A 180 -3.22 13.71 27.97
CA THR A 180 -3.34 14.80 26.98
C THR A 180 -2.46 14.53 25.76
N VAL A 181 -1.23 14.05 25.97
CA VAL A 181 -0.31 13.68 24.86
C VAL A 181 -0.88 12.50 24.05
N GLU A 182 -1.47 11.51 24.72
CA GLU A 182 -2.07 10.37 24.04
C GLU A 182 -3.27 10.80 23.18
N VAL A 183 -4.17 11.57 23.71
CA VAL A 183 -5.35 12.09 22.98
C VAL A 183 -4.91 12.99 21.84
N ALA A 184 -4.00 13.94 22.10
CA ALA A 184 -3.46 14.81 21.05
C ALA A 184 -2.73 14.02 19.96
N GLY A 185 -1.93 13.03 20.34
CA GLY A 185 -1.26 12.13 19.42
C GLY A 185 -2.22 11.35 18.54
N SER A 186 -3.28 10.79 19.13
CA SER A 186 -4.33 10.07 18.40
C SER A 186 -5.05 10.97 17.39
N VAL A 187 -5.38 12.20 17.80
CA VAL A 187 -6.01 13.19 16.90
C VAL A 187 -5.08 13.56 15.75
N VAL A 188 -3.80 13.81 16.05
CA VAL A 188 -2.80 14.14 15.02
C VAL A 188 -2.63 12.99 14.04
N VAL A 189 -2.46 11.76 14.53
CA VAL A 189 -2.34 10.57 13.68
C VAL A 189 -3.58 10.38 12.83
N SER A 190 -4.76 10.51 13.40
CA SER A 190 -6.04 10.43 12.68
C SER A 190 -6.14 11.48 11.57
N ARG A 191 -5.70 12.71 11.82
CA ARG A 191 -5.70 13.79 10.82
C ARG A 191 -4.65 13.57 9.72
N LEU A 192 -3.46 13.08 10.08
CA LEU A 192 -2.39 12.84 9.11
C LEU A 192 -2.61 11.58 8.27
N SER A 193 -3.29 10.59 8.79
CA SER A 193 -3.58 9.35 8.04
C SER A 193 -4.60 9.52 6.93
N GLY A 194 -5.28 10.67 6.84
CA GLY A 194 -6.29 10.95 5.81
C GLY A 194 -7.52 10.03 5.86
N VAL A 195 -7.55 9.10 6.81
CA VAL A 195 -8.62 8.09 6.94
C VAL A 195 -9.91 8.67 7.51
N VAL A 196 -9.92 9.96 7.84
CA VAL A 196 -11.11 10.66 8.34
C VAL A 196 -11.84 11.42 7.23
N ASP A 197 -11.73 10.98 6.01
CA ASP A 197 -12.79 11.28 5.07
C ASP A 197 -13.99 10.44 5.49
N ASN A 198 -14.93 11.13 6.12
CA ASN A 198 -16.21 10.54 6.44
C ASN A 198 -16.84 10.06 5.13
N PRO A 199 -16.92 8.75 4.87
CA PRO A 199 -17.45 8.22 3.63
C PRO A 199 -18.95 8.58 3.44
N ALA A 200 -19.59 9.18 4.45
CA ALA A 200 -20.94 9.76 4.32
C ALA A 200 -21.00 10.92 3.31
N ASN A 201 -19.88 11.48 2.87
CA ASN A 201 -19.86 12.64 1.97
C ASN A 201 -19.69 12.32 0.49
N GLY A 202 -19.79 11.09 0.07
CA GLY A 202 -19.83 10.74 -1.33
C GLY A 202 -19.20 9.41 -1.68
N PRO A 203 -19.67 8.75 -2.71
CA PRO A 203 -19.08 7.53 -3.19
C PRO A 203 -17.72 7.85 -3.80
N THR A 204 -16.66 7.41 -3.18
CA THR A 204 -15.36 7.32 -3.84
C THR A 204 -15.42 6.07 -4.71
N ILE A 205 -15.97 6.19 -5.93
CA ILE A 205 -16.03 5.01 -6.77
C ILE A 205 -15.81 5.34 -8.22
N SER A 206 -14.81 4.69 -8.70
CA SER A 206 -14.67 4.31 -10.09
C SER A 206 -15.41 2.97 -10.27
N GLY A 207 -16.70 3.00 -10.58
CA GLY A 207 -17.45 1.77 -10.87
C GLY A 207 -18.95 1.87 -10.60
N PRO A 208 -19.75 0.94 -11.15
CA PRO A 208 -21.21 0.97 -11.04
C PRO A 208 -21.78 0.58 -9.67
N VAL A 209 -20.93 0.27 -8.68
CA VAL A 209 -21.36 -0.16 -7.36
C VAL A 209 -20.82 0.77 -6.29
N ALA A 210 -21.73 1.49 -5.64
CA ALA A 210 -21.41 2.31 -4.48
C ALA A 210 -21.07 1.40 -3.28
N VAL A 211 -19.81 1.39 -2.82
CA VAL A 211 -19.43 0.71 -1.59
C VAL A 211 -19.62 1.68 -0.42
N ASP A 212 -20.53 1.37 0.48
CA ASP A 212 -20.70 2.13 1.71
C ASP A 212 -19.71 1.62 2.76
N PHE A 213 -18.68 2.43 3.04
CA PHE A 213 -17.70 2.13 4.08
C PHE A 213 -18.22 2.39 5.50
N ASN A 214 -19.43 2.92 5.65
CA ASN A 214 -20.07 3.20 6.95
C ASN A 214 -20.74 1.99 7.60
N GLN A 215 -20.64 0.82 7.03
CA GLN A 215 -21.32 -0.39 7.54
C GLN A 215 -21.10 -0.65 9.03
N TYR A 216 -19.92 -0.34 9.57
CA TYR A 216 -19.63 -0.50 11.00
C TYR A 216 -20.29 0.59 11.85
N ASN A 217 -20.43 1.81 11.34
CA ASN A 217 -21.16 2.87 12.01
C ASN A 217 -22.66 2.55 12.06
N HIS A 218 -23.23 2.08 10.95
CA HIS A 218 -24.62 1.62 10.91
C HIS A 218 -24.88 0.44 11.85
N LEU A 219 -23.91 -0.47 11.99
CA LEU A 219 -23.99 -1.56 12.95
C LEU A 219 -23.94 -1.06 14.38
N ALA A 220 -23.07 -0.11 14.69
CA ALA A 220 -22.98 0.52 16.01
C ALA A 220 -24.28 1.25 16.36
N ASP A 221 -24.86 1.99 15.43
CA ASP A 221 -26.14 2.69 15.62
C ASP A 221 -27.29 1.70 15.85
N ALA A 222 -27.30 0.58 15.13
CA ALA A 222 -28.28 -0.48 15.34
C ALA A 222 -28.18 -1.06 16.77
N PHE A 223 -26.96 -1.34 17.26
CA PHE A 223 -26.75 -1.82 18.62
C PHE A 223 -27.14 -0.78 19.68
N LEU A 224 -26.82 0.48 19.47
CA LEU A 224 -27.27 1.56 20.38
C LEU A 224 -28.78 1.67 20.41
N SER A 225 -29.45 1.34 19.33
CA SER A 225 -30.94 1.29 19.24
C SER A 225 -31.55 -0.04 19.72
N GLY A 226 -30.72 -0.96 20.27
CA GLY A 226 -31.15 -2.25 20.77
C GLY A 226 -31.51 -3.28 19.68
N LYS A 227 -31.05 -3.07 18.43
CA LYS A 227 -31.29 -3.97 17.32
C LYS A 227 -30.03 -4.81 17.05
N VAL A 228 -30.22 -6.05 16.62
CA VAL A 228 -29.14 -6.97 16.22
C VAL A 228 -28.95 -7.07 14.70
N SER A 229 -29.72 -6.29 13.93
CA SER A 229 -29.67 -6.21 12.48
C SER A 229 -29.60 -4.77 12.02
N LEU A 230 -28.97 -4.56 10.87
CA LEU A 230 -28.93 -3.24 10.25
C LEU A 230 -30.33 -2.80 9.81
N ASP A 231 -30.66 -1.54 10.06
CA ASP A 231 -31.93 -0.92 9.67
C ASP A 231 -31.76 -0.19 8.32
N LEU A 232 -31.11 -0.86 7.38
CA LEU A 232 -30.87 -0.34 6.04
C LEU A 232 -31.81 -1.02 5.03
N PRO A 233 -32.37 -0.28 4.08
CA PRO A 233 -33.14 -0.89 3.00
C PRO A 233 -32.22 -1.78 2.16
N VAL A 234 -32.66 -2.96 1.83
CA VAL A 234 -31.96 -3.84 0.91
C VAL A 234 -31.84 -3.15 -0.46
N SER A 235 -30.67 -3.21 -1.06
CA SER A 235 -30.47 -2.67 -2.43
C SER A 235 -31.51 -3.29 -3.37
N ALA A 236 -32.13 -2.46 -4.21
CA ALA A 236 -33.09 -2.92 -5.22
C ALA A 236 -32.49 -4.01 -6.13
N VAL A 237 -31.20 -3.87 -6.46
CA VAL A 237 -30.47 -4.85 -7.27
C VAL A 237 -30.42 -6.21 -6.58
N LEU A 238 -30.16 -6.26 -5.26
CA LEU A 238 -30.14 -7.52 -4.49
C LEU A 238 -31.53 -8.08 -4.29
N SER A 239 -32.58 -7.23 -4.20
CA SER A 239 -33.96 -7.67 -4.04
C SER A 239 -34.51 -8.32 -5.31
N ASP A 240 -34.02 -7.89 -6.48
CA ASP A 240 -34.46 -8.36 -7.78
C ASP A 240 -33.69 -9.62 -8.26
N MET A 241 -32.62 -10.01 -7.55
CA MET A 241 -31.85 -11.21 -7.86
C MET A 241 -32.59 -12.46 -7.37
N GLU A 242 -32.72 -13.46 -8.25
CA GLU A 242 -33.33 -14.77 -7.93
C GLU A 242 -32.50 -15.51 -6.84
N ASN A 243 -31.19 -15.36 -6.87
CA ASN A 243 -30.28 -15.84 -5.84
C ASN A 243 -29.17 -14.82 -5.58
N PRO A 244 -29.28 -13.97 -4.52
CA PRO A 244 -28.26 -12.95 -4.21
C PRO A 244 -26.94 -13.53 -3.72
N TYR A 245 -26.82 -14.82 -3.50
CA TYR A 245 -25.59 -15.52 -3.09
C TYR A 245 -24.90 -16.24 -4.25
N ASP A 246 -25.48 -16.20 -5.45
CA ASP A 246 -24.89 -16.77 -6.65
C ASP A 246 -23.87 -15.76 -7.23
N THR A 247 -22.60 -16.14 -7.22
CA THR A 247 -21.49 -15.35 -7.72
C THR A 247 -21.04 -15.73 -9.12
N SER A 248 -21.80 -16.59 -9.81
CA SER A 248 -21.50 -17.04 -11.19
C SER A 248 -21.92 -16.05 -12.26
#